data_f105b3260e8d33c0beb88b94454a8656
#
_entry.id   f105b3260e8d33c0beb88b94454a8656
#
_cell.length_a   1.000
_cell.length_b   1.000
_cell.length_c   1.000
_cell.angle_alpha   90.00
_cell.angle_beta   90.00
_cell.angle_gamma   90.00
#
_symmetry.space_group_name_H-M   'P 1'
#
loop_
_entity.id
_entity.type
_entity.pdbx_description
1 polymer ?
#
loop_
_entity_poly.entity_id
_entity_poly.type
_entity_poly.pdbx_seq_one_letter_code
_entity_poly.pdbx_strand_id
1 'polypeptide(L)'
;LPICTSYDVGLARAHPGASWRAGLVIVPVDAVGEVVDDFLADGPGRALAGSLAWEALRIEAGRPRWARDVDERAIPHELDWLRTAVHLTKGCYPGQETVARTLNLGKPPRRLAILQLDGLAGALPEPGAVVRLGERAAGVATSVVRHHDLGPMALALLRRGVPADAALAVEVAESTEGAENTESDGPAVLTRVDAAQEVLVSPEGRAQASPAERPGAGLRKSLLH
;
A
#
# COMPACT_ATOMS: atom_id res chain seq x y z
N LEU A 1 -8.92 18.18 -13.60
CA LEU A 1 -8.86 16.80 -14.10
C LEU A 1 -9.82 15.98 -13.25
N PRO A 2 -10.72 15.19 -13.84
CA PRO A 2 -11.55 14.31 -13.03
C PRO A 2 -10.63 13.38 -12.26
N ILE A 3 -10.71 13.41 -10.95
CA ILE A 3 -10.11 12.43 -10.06
C ILE A 3 -10.61 11.09 -10.57
N CYS A 4 -9.70 10.18 -10.91
CA CYS A 4 -10.06 8.84 -11.33
C CYS A 4 -10.90 8.23 -10.20
N THR A 5 -12.21 8.27 -10.37
CA THR A 5 -13.12 7.55 -9.48
C THR A 5 -12.76 6.08 -9.62
N SER A 6 -12.62 5.41 -8.49
CA SER A 6 -12.37 3.97 -8.45
C SER A 6 -13.23 3.29 -9.50
N TYR A 7 -12.61 2.55 -10.43
CA TYR A 7 -13.36 1.68 -11.31
C TYR A 7 -14.03 0.64 -10.42
N ASP A 8 -15.32 0.81 -10.18
CA ASP A 8 -16.13 -0.21 -9.54
C ASP A 8 -16.31 -1.34 -10.55
N VAL A 9 -15.48 -2.34 -10.45
CA VAL A 9 -15.59 -3.57 -11.25
C VAL A 9 -16.50 -4.60 -10.57
N GLY A 10 -17.48 -4.14 -9.82
CA GLY A 10 -18.44 -5.00 -9.11
C GLY A 10 -17.84 -5.70 -7.90
N LEU A 11 -16.96 -5.04 -7.18
CA LEU A 11 -16.22 -5.63 -6.06
C LEU A 11 -17.06 -5.65 -4.78
N ALA A 12 -17.00 -6.78 -4.06
CA ALA A 12 -17.76 -6.98 -2.83
C ALA A 12 -17.33 -6.06 -1.68
N ARG A 13 -16.12 -5.50 -1.74
CA ARG A 13 -15.57 -4.59 -0.72
C ARG A 13 -15.07 -3.31 -1.36
N ALA A 14 -15.52 -2.16 -0.84
CA ALA A 14 -15.02 -0.87 -1.24
C ALA A 14 -13.53 -0.72 -0.91
N HIS A 15 -12.79 0.01 -1.76
CA HIS A 15 -11.41 0.39 -1.45
C HIS A 15 -11.41 1.37 -0.27
N PRO A 16 -10.48 1.28 0.70
CA PRO A 16 -10.40 2.21 1.84
C PRO A 16 -10.38 3.69 1.42
N GLY A 17 -9.69 4.00 0.34
CA GLY A 17 -9.64 5.35 -0.24
C GLY A 17 -10.81 5.70 -1.17
N ALA A 18 -11.93 4.98 -1.16
CA ALA A 18 -13.06 5.28 -2.04
C ALA A 18 -13.69 6.65 -1.77
N SER A 19 -13.69 7.09 -0.51
CA SER A 19 -14.15 8.41 -0.08
C SER A 19 -13.06 9.48 -0.09
N TRP A 20 -11.81 9.08 -0.21
CA TRP A 20 -10.66 9.99 -0.18
C TRP A 20 -10.54 10.75 -1.50
N ARG A 21 -10.57 12.07 -1.42
CA ARG A 21 -10.44 12.96 -2.57
C ARG A 21 -9.13 13.72 -2.45
N ALA A 22 -8.27 13.55 -3.42
CA ALA A 22 -6.98 14.25 -3.48
C ALA A 22 -6.68 14.66 -4.93
N GLY A 23 -5.98 15.75 -5.07
CA GLY A 23 -5.50 16.25 -6.36
C GLY A 23 -4.12 16.88 -6.22
N LEU A 24 -3.41 16.96 -7.32
CA LEU A 24 -2.14 17.67 -7.42
C LEU A 24 -2.33 18.81 -8.42
N VAL A 25 -1.94 20.03 -8.01
CA VAL A 25 -1.89 21.19 -8.88
C VAL A 25 -0.43 21.54 -9.12
N ILE A 26 -0.02 21.56 -10.38
CA ILE A 26 1.34 21.92 -10.78
C ILE A 26 1.31 23.37 -11.23
N VAL A 27 2.05 24.21 -10.53
CA VAL A 27 2.15 25.65 -10.80
C VAL A 27 3.61 26.10 -10.81
N PRO A 28 3.94 27.21 -11.46
CA PRO A 28 5.24 27.84 -11.31
C PRO A 28 5.52 28.17 -9.85
N VAL A 29 6.78 28.11 -9.44
CA VAL A 29 7.16 28.30 -8.02
C VAL A 29 6.81 29.69 -7.49
N ASP A 30 6.87 30.69 -8.32
CA ASP A 30 6.48 32.09 -8.02
C ASP A 30 4.98 32.31 -7.86
N ALA A 31 4.15 31.42 -8.43
CA ALA A 31 2.70 31.47 -8.29
C ALA A 31 2.16 30.69 -7.09
N VAL A 32 3.00 29.92 -6.37
CA VAL A 32 2.54 29.06 -5.27
C VAL A 32 1.84 29.85 -4.18
N GLY A 33 2.38 31.02 -3.80
CA GLY A 33 1.79 31.88 -2.76
C GLY A 33 0.38 32.33 -3.12
N GLU A 34 0.19 32.88 -4.31
CA GLU A 34 -1.12 33.34 -4.81
C GLU A 34 -2.15 32.19 -4.85
N VAL A 35 -1.76 31.03 -5.38
CA VAL A 35 -2.65 29.86 -5.44
C VAL A 35 -3.05 29.36 -4.06
N VAL A 36 -2.13 29.40 -3.08
CA VAL A 36 -2.42 29.03 -1.69
C VAL A 36 -3.37 30.02 -1.04
N ASP A 37 -3.12 31.33 -1.22
CA ASP A 37 -3.97 32.39 -0.64
C ASP A 37 -5.38 32.33 -1.23
N ASP A 38 -5.52 32.17 -2.53
CA ASP A 38 -6.80 31.96 -3.21
C ASP A 38 -7.52 30.72 -2.69
N PHE A 39 -6.80 29.60 -2.54
CA PHE A 39 -7.37 28.37 -2.00
C PHE A 39 -7.90 28.58 -0.58
N LEU A 40 -7.18 29.27 0.29
CA LEU A 40 -7.61 29.51 1.66
C LEU A 40 -8.77 30.51 1.73
N ALA A 41 -8.82 31.48 0.83
CA ALA A 41 -9.89 32.47 0.76
C ALA A 41 -11.22 31.93 0.22
N ASP A 42 -11.19 30.84 -0.56
CA ASP A 42 -12.36 30.30 -1.30
C ASP A 42 -13.37 29.54 -0.41
N GLY A 43 -13.25 29.58 0.90
CA GLY A 43 -14.29 29.08 1.80
C GLY A 43 -13.83 28.60 3.18
N PRO A 44 -14.77 28.47 4.13
CA PRO A 44 -14.48 28.01 5.47
C PRO A 44 -14.05 26.51 5.48
N GLY A 45 -13.21 26.16 6.43
CA GLY A 45 -12.74 24.78 6.62
C GLY A 45 -11.54 24.37 5.77
N ARG A 46 -10.96 25.27 4.99
CA ARG A 46 -9.71 25.06 4.30
C ARG A 46 -8.54 25.45 5.19
N ALA A 47 -7.52 24.61 5.24
CA ALA A 47 -6.33 24.82 6.04
C ALA A 47 -5.10 24.23 5.35
N LEU A 48 -3.94 24.77 5.68
CA LEU A 48 -2.66 24.18 5.30
C LEU A 48 -2.39 22.97 6.19
N ALA A 49 -1.84 21.92 5.59
CA ALA A 49 -1.40 20.74 6.30
C ALA A 49 0.03 20.36 5.87
N GLY A 50 0.80 19.79 6.79
CA GLY A 50 2.14 19.32 6.49
C GLY A 50 2.17 18.01 5.69
N SER A 51 3.33 17.67 5.14
CA SER A 51 3.54 16.44 4.39
C SER A 51 3.28 15.18 5.22
N LEU A 52 3.50 15.20 6.54
CA LEU A 52 3.18 14.07 7.42
C LEU A 52 1.68 13.80 7.50
N ALA A 53 0.84 14.84 7.52
CA ALA A 53 -0.61 14.67 7.46
C ALA A 53 -1.05 14.04 6.12
N TRP A 54 -0.45 14.50 5.01
CA TRP A 54 -0.68 13.90 3.70
C TRP A 54 -0.30 12.41 3.67
N GLU A 55 0.87 12.05 4.20
CA GLU A 55 1.32 10.66 4.27
C GLU A 55 0.38 9.80 5.15
N ALA A 56 -0.11 10.34 6.28
CA ALA A 56 -1.05 9.64 7.15
C ALA A 56 -2.35 9.31 6.42
N LEU A 57 -2.98 10.31 5.80
CA LEU A 57 -4.22 10.13 5.04
C LEU A 57 -4.04 9.21 3.83
N ARG A 58 -2.89 9.26 3.16
CA ARG A 58 -2.56 8.39 2.04
C ARG A 58 -2.45 6.91 2.46
N ILE A 59 -1.78 6.66 3.58
CA ILE A 59 -1.59 5.31 4.13
C ILE A 59 -2.94 4.75 4.60
N GLU A 60 -3.73 5.53 5.33
CA GLU A 60 -5.10 5.18 5.72
C GLU A 60 -5.96 4.82 4.49
N ALA A 61 -5.85 5.63 3.44
CA ALA A 61 -6.57 5.38 2.19
C ALA A 61 -6.01 4.20 1.36
N GLY A 62 -5.00 3.46 1.85
CA GLY A 62 -4.40 2.34 1.13
C GLY A 62 -3.79 2.73 -0.22
N ARG A 63 -3.28 3.96 -0.37
CA ARG A 63 -2.75 4.51 -1.63
C ARG A 63 -1.22 4.39 -1.68
N PRO A 64 -0.66 3.40 -2.39
CA PRO A 64 0.78 3.28 -2.56
C PRO A 64 1.34 4.44 -3.40
N ARG A 65 2.56 4.85 -3.09
CA ARG A 65 3.28 5.91 -3.78
C ARG A 65 4.49 5.34 -4.53
N TRP A 66 4.70 5.82 -5.75
CA TRP A 66 5.87 5.49 -6.55
C TRP A 66 7.17 5.82 -5.79
N ALA A 67 8.20 5.01 -6.00
CA ALA A 67 9.51 5.13 -5.36
C ALA A 67 9.52 4.98 -3.82
N ARG A 68 8.36 4.64 -3.21
CA ARG A 68 8.26 4.36 -1.78
C ARG A 68 7.69 2.96 -1.55
N ASP A 69 6.47 2.73 -2.05
CA ASP A 69 5.75 1.46 -1.88
C ASP A 69 5.87 0.55 -3.12
N VAL A 70 6.48 1.06 -4.18
CA VAL A 70 6.57 0.40 -5.49
C VAL A 70 8.02 0.25 -5.88
N ASP A 71 8.45 -0.99 -6.09
CA ASP A 71 9.76 -1.33 -6.62
C ASP A 71 9.69 -1.67 -8.12
N GLU A 72 10.83 -1.91 -8.75
CA GLU A 72 10.94 -2.25 -10.18
C GLU A 72 10.24 -3.56 -10.57
N ARG A 73 9.95 -4.42 -9.61
CA ARG A 73 9.30 -5.73 -9.79
C ARG A 73 7.82 -5.70 -9.48
N ALA A 74 7.32 -4.57 -8.99
CA ALA A 74 5.92 -4.44 -8.60
C ALA A 74 5.00 -4.56 -9.81
N ILE A 75 3.94 -5.32 -9.65
CA ILE A 75 2.88 -5.43 -10.64
C ILE A 75 1.57 -4.82 -10.09
N PRO A 76 0.72 -4.23 -10.94
CA PRO A 76 -0.51 -3.56 -10.50
C PRO A 76 -1.41 -4.41 -9.61
N HIS A 77 -1.39 -5.71 -9.77
CA HIS A 77 -2.16 -6.66 -8.97
C HIS A 77 -1.74 -6.68 -7.49
N GLU A 78 -0.44 -6.54 -7.21
CA GLU A 78 0.08 -6.52 -5.83
C GLU A 78 -0.38 -5.29 -5.04
N LEU A 79 -0.66 -4.18 -5.74
CA LEU A 79 -0.88 -2.84 -5.22
C LEU A 79 -2.35 -2.41 -5.20
N ASP A 80 -3.26 -3.33 -5.49
CA ASP A 80 -4.69 -3.05 -5.67
C ASP A 80 -5.02 -2.07 -6.83
N TRP A 81 -4.08 -1.86 -7.72
CA TRP A 81 -4.27 -0.95 -8.86
C TRP A 81 -5.21 -1.49 -9.93
N LEU A 82 -5.54 -2.78 -9.89
CA LEU A 82 -6.59 -3.33 -10.75
C LEU A 82 -7.96 -2.70 -10.45
N ARG A 83 -8.22 -2.31 -9.20
CA ARG A 83 -9.44 -1.59 -8.83
C ARG A 83 -9.37 -0.10 -9.11
N THR A 84 -8.17 0.50 -9.01
CA THR A 84 -8.03 1.95 -8.84
C THR A 84 -7.33 2.64 -10.00
N ALA A 85 -6.57 1.92 -10.83
CA ALA A 85 -5.71 2.54 -11.84
C ALA A 85 -5.67 1.82 -13.19
N VAL A 86 -6.03 0.54 -13.27
CA VAL A 86 -5.97 -0.23 -14.52
C VAL A 86 -7.34 -0.34 -15.17
N HIS A 87 -7.43 0.09 -16.42
CA HIS A 87 -8.63 -0.09 -17.23
C HIS A 87 -8.53 -1.41 -18.00
N LEU A 88 -9.31 -2.41 -17.59
CA LEU A 88 -9.17 -3.80 -18.09
C LEU A 88 -9.68 -4.00 -19.53
N THR A 89 -10.51 -3.11 -20.03
CA THR A 89 -11.16 -3.23 -21.36
C THR A 89 -10.63 -2.25 -22.40
N LYS A 90 -9.62 -1.43 -22.06
CA LYS A 90 -8.99 -0.52 -23.02
C LYS A 90 -8.06 -1.28 -23.98
N GLY A 91 -7.69 -0.64 -25.08
CA GLY A 91 -6.72 -1.16 -26.05
C GLY A 91 -5.32 -1.42 -25.46
N CYS A 92 -4.38 -1.82 -26.30
CA CYS A 92 -3.03 -2.24 -25.88
C CYS A 92 -2.27 -1.14 -25.12
N TYR A 93 -1.48 -1.59 -24.14
CA TYR A 93 -0.58 -0.74 -23.35
C TYR A 93 0.68 -1.52 -22.93
N PRO A 94 1.80 -0.85 -22.64
CA PRO A 94 3.01 -1.51 -22.17
C PRO A 94 2.76 -2.33 -20.91
N GLY A 95 3.23 -3.59 -20.87
CA GLY A 95 3.06 -4.49 -19.72
C GLY A 95 1.70 -5.20 -19.66
N GLN A 96 0.79 -5.00 -20.60
CA GLN A 96 -0.54 -5.61 -20.62
C GLN A 96 -0.51 -7.13 -20.50
N GLU A 97 0.46 -7.79 -21.13
CA GLU A 97 0.58 -9.26 -21.06
C GLU A 97 0.79 -9.75 -19.63
N THR A 98 1.67 -9.10 -18.86
CA THR A 98 1.91 -9.43 -17.46
C THR A 98 0.66 -9.16 -16.60
N VAL A 99 -0.02 -8.05 -16.82
CA VAL A 99 -1.26 -7.70 -16.10
C VAL A 99 -2.35 -8.74 -16.43
N ALA A 100 -2.59 -9.02 -17.72
CA ALA A 100 -3.59 -9.99 -18.15
C ALA A 100 -3.28 -11.41 -17.65
N ARG A 101 -2.02 -11.83 -17.70
CA ARG A 101 -1.59 -13.13 -17.18
C ARG A 101 -1.88 -13.25 -15.69
N THR A 102 -1.52 -12.24 -14.90
CA THR A 102 -1.74 -12.25 -13.46
C THR A 102 -3.23 -12.14 -13.12
N LEU A 103 -4.00 -11.34 -13.86
CA LEU A 103 -5.45 -11.24 -13.71
C LEU A 103 -6.12 -12.61 -13.93
N ASN A 104 -5.76 -13.31 -15.01
CA ASN A 104 -6.38 -14.57 -15.41
C ASN A 104 -5.94 -15.77 -14.56
N LEU A 105 -4.68 -15.82 -14.17
CA LEU A 105 -4.14 -16.93 -13.39
C LEU A 105 -4.30 -16.71 -11.88
N GLY A 106 -4.44 -15.46 -11.44
CA GLY A 106 -4.31 -15.05 -10.05
C GLY A 106 -2.88 -15.28 -9.54
N LYS A 107 -2.63 -15.08 -8.26
CA LYS A 107 -1.35 -15.44 -7.62
C LYS A 107 -0.20 -14.45 -7.87
N PRO A 108 -0.38 -13.15 -7.60
CA PRO A 108 0.75 -12.24 -7.47
C PRO A 108 1.68 -12.76 -6.36
N PRO A 109 3.01 -12.58 -6.48
CA PRO A 109 3.96 -13.07 -5.49
C PRO A 109 3.84 -12.37 -4.14
N ARG A 110 3.41 -11.11 -4.14
CA ARG A 110 3.23 -10.25 -2.98
C ARG A 110 1.84 -9.62 -3.00
N ARG A 111 1.47 -8.97 -1.91
CA ARG A 111 0.24 -8.18 -1.79
C ARG A 111 0.43 -7.01 -0.87
N LEU A 112 -0.16 -5.88 -1.20
CA LEU A 112 -0.23 -4.71 -0.34
C LEU A 112 -1.23 -4.96 0.79
N ALA A 113 -0.85 -4.57 1.99
CA ALA A 113 -1.69 -4.57 3.19
C ALA A 113 -1.46 -3.28 3.97
N ILE A 114 -2.45 -2.84 4.72
CA ILE A 114 -2.28 -1.88 5.79
C ILE A 114 -1.93 -2.65 7.07
N LEU A 115 -0.96 -2.16 7.82
CA LEU A 115 -0.62 -2.67 9.15
C LEU A 115 -1.00 -1.63 10.20
N GLN A 116 -1.74 -2.06 11.20
CA GLN A 116 -1.92 -1.34 12.45
C GLN A 116 -0.85 -1.82 13.42
N LEU A 117 0.00 -0.92 13.88
CA LEU A 117 1.13 -1.23 14.75
C LEU A 117 0.75 -0.99 16.22
N ASP A 118 1.35 -1.75 17.14
CA ASP A 118 1.15 -1.50 18.56
C ASP A 118 1.71 -0.13 18.95
N GLY A 119 0.82 0.76 19.39
CA GLY A 119 1.17 2.11 19.81
C GLY A 119 1.93 2.19 21.14
N LEU A 120 1.91 1.13 21.95
CA LEU A 120 2.58 1.09 23.25
C LEU A 120 4.10 0.91 23.12
N ALA A 121 4.56 0.38 21.98
CA ALA A 121 5.99 0.17 21.76
C ALA A 121 6.82 1.47 21.65
N GLY A 122 6.18 2.62 21.48
CA GLY A 122 6.83 3.94 21.43
C GLY A 122 7.63 4.23 20.16
N ALA A 123 8.37 3.28 19.64
CA ALA A 123 9.20 3.39 18.46
C ALA A 123 8.40 3.04 17.19
N LEU A 124 8.69 3.75 16.09
CA LEU A 124 8.16 3.45 14.78
C LEU A 124 9.20 2.67 13.97
N PRO A 125 8.80 1.65 13.20
CA PRO A 125 9.70 1.02 12.26
C PRO A 125 10.10 2.00 11.14
N GLU A 126 11.31 1.82 10.63
CA GLU A 126 11.74 2.55 9.45
C GLU A 126 11.18 1.92 8.16
N PRO A 127 10.95 2.70 7.11
CA PRO A 127 10.65 2.14 5.81
C PRO A 127 11.76 1.18 5.35
N GLY A 128 11.37 -0.01 4.92
CA GLY A 128 12.28 -1.11 4.64
C GLY A 128 12.37 -2.14 5.77
N ALA A 129 11.77 -1.87 6.93
CA ALA A 129 11.74 -2.79 8.06
C ALA A 129 11.09 -4.12 7.69
N VAL A 130 11.68 -5.22 8.18
CA VAL A 130 11.19 -6.57 7.91
C VAL A 130 9.91 -6.84 8.70
N VAL A 131 8.88 -7.29 8.01
CA VAL A 131 7.67 -7.83 8.63
C VAL A 131 7.87 -9.32 8.86
N ARG A 132 7.58 -9.79 10.06
CA ARG A 132 7.77 -11.18 10.51
C ARG A 132 6.44 -11.89 10.74
N LEU A 133 6.43 -13.18 10.45
CA LEU A 133 5.43 -14.14 10.89
C LEU A 133 6.17 -15.20 11.73
N GLY A 134 6.15 -15.05 13.05
CA GLY A 134 7.08 -15.72 13.92
C GLY A 134 8.53 -15.37 13.55
N GLU A 135 9.36 -16.38 13.29
CA GLU A 135 10.77 -16.17 12.89
C GLU A 135 10.96 -15.99 11.36
N ARG A 136 9.91 -16.17 10.57
CA ARG A 136 10.02 -16.09 9.10
C ARG A 136 9.76 -14.68 8.60
N ALA A 137 10.57 -14.19 7.66
CA ALA A 137 10.29 -12.96 6.94
C ALA A 137 9.00 -13.11 6.11
N ALA A 138 8.00 -12.31 6.44
CA ALA A 138 6.68 -12.30 5.82
C ALA A 138 6.53 -11.22 4.75
N GLY A 139 7.32 -10.14 4.84
CA GLY A 139 7.25 -9.00 3.94
C GLY A 139 8.13 -7.85 4.39
N VAL A 140 7.81 -6.66 3.90
CA VAL A 140 8.55 -5.41 4.19
C VAL A 140 7.55 -4.28 4.38
N ALA A 141 7.73 -3.47 5.44
CA ALA A 141 7.02 -2.22 5.63
C ALA A 141 7.60 -1.17 4.66
N THR A 142 6.75 -0.58 3.84
CA THR A 142 7.20 0.33 2.77
C THR A 142 6.99 1.81 3.13
N SER A 143 5.88 2.12 3.79
CA SER A 143 5.57 3.44 4.31
C SER A 143 5.10 3.31 5.74
N VAL A 144 5.54 4.21 6.61
CA VAL A 144 5.20 4.20 8.04
C VAL A 144 4.83 5.61 8.47
N VAL A 145 3.83 5.72 9.34
CA VAL A 145 3.35 7.01 9.84
C VAL A 145 2.70 6.83 11.22
N ARG A 146 2.64 7.92 11.99
CA ARG A 146 1.74 8.04 13.14
C ARG A 146 0.50 8.83 12.70
N HIS A 147 -0.61 8.11 12.55
CA HIS A 147 -1.89 8.71 12.22
C HIS A 147 -2.48 9.38 13.47
N HIS A 148 -3.17 10.52 13.29
CA HIS A 148 -3.68 11.35 14.40
C HIS A 148 -4.76 10.64 15.24
N ASP A 149 -5.54 9.76 14.62
CA ASP A 149 -6.67 9.04 15.24
C ASP A 149 -6.38 7.55 15.39
N LEU A 150 -5.83 6.92 14.34
CA LEU A 150 -5.59 5.48 14.30
C LEU A 150 -4.24 5.06 14.92
N GLY A 151 -3.40 6.02 15.35
CA GLY A 151 -2.09 5.71 15.91
C GLY A 151 -1.06 5.29 14.86
N PRO A 152 -0.06 4.47 15.23
CA PRO A 152 0.99 4.04 14.31
C PRO A 152 0.45 3.06 13.28
N MET A 153 0.74 3.32 12.00
CA MET A 153 0.32 2.46 10.91
C MET A 153 1.33 2.43 9.78
N ALA A 154 1.25 1.40 8.93
CA ALA A 154 2.15 1.25 7.81
C ALA A 154 1.44 0.66 6.58
N LEU A 155 1.98 0.93 5.40
CA LEU A 155 1.79 0.07 4.23
C LEU A 155 2.90 -0.98 4.19
N ALA A 156 2.55 -2.20 3.83
CA ALA A 156 3.51 -3.29 3.70
C ALA A 156 3.24 -4.15 2.48
N LEU A 157 4.31 -4.59 1.83
CA LEU A 157 4.27 -5.62 0.80
C LEU A 157 4.52 -6.98 1.47
N LEU A 158 3.46 -7.72 1.70
CA LEU A 158 3.49 -9.05 2.29
C LEU A 158 3.61 -10.14 1.22
N ARG A 159 4.30 -11.23 1.53
CA ARG A 159 4.27 -12.44 0.69
C ARG A 159 2.85 -12.96 0.60
N ARG A 160 2.44 -13.40 -0.58
CA ARG A 160 1.08 -13.90 -0.81
C ARG A 160 0.62 -14.96 0.19
N GLY A 161 1.51 -15.87 0.58
CA GLY A 161 1.18 -17.00 1.48
C GLY A 161 1.00 -16.62 2.95
N VAL A 162 1.07 -15.35 3.31
CA VAL A 162 0.78 -14.87 4.68
C VAL A 162 -0.73 -14.90 4.89
N PRO A 163 -1.25 -15.66 5.88
CA PRO A 163 -2.69 -15.69 6.17
C PRO A 163 -3.22 -14.31 6.56
N ALA A 164 -4.49 -14.05 6.26
CA ALA A 164 -5.11 -12.75 6.53
C ALA A 164 -5.29 -12.45 8.03
N ASP A 165 -5.37 -13.49 8.84
CA ASP A 165 -5.54 -13.45 10.30
C ASP A 165 -4.24 -13.68 11.06
N ALA A 166 -3.11 -13.74 10.37
CA ALA A 166 -1.83 -13.98 11.00
C ALA A 166 -1.41 -12.81 11.89
N ALA A 167 -0.98 -13.12 13.12
CA ALA A 167 -0.27 -12.17 13.98
C ALA A 167 1.11 -11.90 13.37
N LEU A 168 1.39 -10.65 13.09
CA LEU A 168 2.64 -10.18 12.50
C LEU A 168 3.40 -9.34 13.51
N ALA A 169 4.70 -9.19 13.27
CA ALA A 169 5.52 -8.23 13.97
C ALA A 169 6.44 -7.50 12.98
N VAL A 170 6.77 -6.25 13.26
CA VAL A 170 7.68 -5.45 12.44
C VAL A 170 8.96 -5.20 13.23
N GLU A 171 10.10 -5.39 12.59
CA GLU A 171 11.40 -5.12 13.20
C GLU A 171 11.62 -3.62 13.35
N VAL A 172 12.10 -3.20 14.51
CA VAL A 172 12.43 -1.81 14.82
C VAL A 172 13.84 -1.79 15.38
N ALA A 173 14.69 -0.91 14.83
CA ALA A 173 15.99 -0.65 15.43
C ALA A 173 15.79 0.11 16.74
N GLU A 174 16.42 -0.35 17.81
CA GLU A 174 16.46 0.43 19.05
C GLU A 174 17.24 1.72 18.80
N SER A 175 16.52 2.84 18.89
CA SER A 175 17.17 4.14 18.99
C SER A 175 17.79 4.24 20.38
N THR A 176 19.09 4.18 20.47
CA THR A 176 19.80 4.58 21.69
C THR A 176 19.66 6.10 21.85
N GLU A 177 18.49 6.57 22.31
CA GLU A 177 18.37 7.93 22.79
C GLU A 177 19.22 8.06 24.05
N GLY A 178 20.40 8.68 23.93
CA GLY A 178 21.26 9.01 25.05
C GLY A 178 22.74 8.61 24.94
N ALA A 179 23.18 7.98 23.87
CA ALA A 179 24.59 7.75 23.65
C ALA A 179 25.20 8.90 22.84
N GLU A 180 25.65 9.95 23.53
CA GLU A 180 26.63 10.90 22.96
C GLU A 180 27.88 10.12 22.53
N ASN A 181 28.14 10.09 21.23
CA ASN A 181 29.46 9.76 20.63
C ASN A 181 30.11 8.44 21.09
N THR A 182 29.45 7.32 20.85
CA THR A 182 30.19 6.05 20.78
C THR A 182 29.84 5.38 19.44
N GLU A 183 30.77 5.31 18.53
CA GLU A 183 30.72 4.43 17.37
C GLU A 183 30.65 2.99 17.92
N SER A 184 29.45 2.48 18.15
CA SER A 184 29.27 1.09 18.49
C SER A 184 29.21 0.28 17.21
N ASP A 185 30.32 -0.35 16.87
CA ASP A 185 30.47 -1.32 15.77
C ASP A 185 29.80 -2.67 16.12
N GLY A 186 28.72 -2.63 16.91
CA GLY A 186 27.92 -3.78 17.28
C GLY A 186 26.66 -3.90 16.42
N PRO A 187 26.13 -5.13 16.20
CA PRO A 187 24.87 -5.31 15.50
C PRO A 187 23.76 -4.55 16.24
N ALA A 188 22.99 -3.73 15.49
CA ALA A 188 21.85 -3.01 16.05
C ALA A 188 20.90 -4.02 16.74
N VAL A 189 20.53 -3.73 17.98
CA VAL A 189 19.53 -4.53 18.68
C VAL A 189 18.19 -4.26 18.01
N LEU A 190 17.61 -5.32 17.44
CA LEU A 190 16.30 -5.25 16.80
C LEU A 190 15.23 -5.69 17.79
N THR A 191 14.32 -4.81 18.08
CA THR A 191 13.08 -5.14 18.79
C THR A 191 11.97 -5.44 17.79
N ARG A 192 10.83 -5.94 18.26
CA ARG A 192 9.67 -6.24 17.41
C ARG A 192 8.45 -5.52 17.97
N VAL A 193 7.72 -4.88 17.07
CA VAL A 193 6.42 -4.25 17.34
C VAL A 193 5.33 -5.10 16.71
N ASP A 194 4.36 -5.50 17.52
CA ASP A 194 3.22 -6.29 17.04
C ASP A 194 2.40 -5.50 16.01
N ALA A 195 1.88 -6.21 15.01
CA ALA A 195 1.14 -5.63 13.93
C ALA A 195 -0.07 -6.48 13.53
N ALA A 196 -1.23 -5.85 13.46
CA ALA A 196 -2.42 -6.41 12.86
C ALA A 196 -2.55 -5.95 11.40
N GLN A 197 -2.92 -6.87 10.50
CA GLN A 197 -3.07 -6.52 9.09
C GLN A 197 -4.51 -6.27 8.69
N GLU A 198 -4.71 -5.25 7.87
CA GLU A 198 -5.91 -5.05 7.08
C GLU A 198 -5.63 -5.40 5.62
N VAL A 199 -6.45 -6.31 5.08
CA VAL A 199 -6.24 -6.86 3.75
C VAL A 199 -6.77 -5.90 2.69
N LEU A 200 -5.87 -5.35 1.87
CA LEU A 200 -6.22 -4.61 0.65
C LEU A 200 -6.34 -5.56 -0.56
N VAL A 201 -5.38 -6.45 -0.73
CA VAL A 201 -5.34 -7.45 -1.79
C VAL A 201 -5.48 -8.83 -1.17
N SER A 202 -6.40 -9.65 -1.70
CA SER A 202 -6.70 -10.97 -1.16
C SER A 202 -5.47 -11.90 -1.15
N PRO A 203 -5.17 -12.58 -0.04
CA PRO A 203 -4.10 -13.58 0.03
C PRO A 203 -4.39 -14.82 -0.83
N GLU A 204 -5.66 -15.06 -1.20
CA GLU A 204 -6.04 -16.16 -2.10
C GLU A 204 -5.45 -15.97 -3.51
N GLY A 205 -4.96 -14.78 -3.81
CA GLY A 205 -4.23 -14.45 -5.02
C GLY A 205 -5.09 -14.31 -6.27
N ARG A 206 -6.42 -14.27 -6.10
CA ARG A 206 -7.35 -13.81 -7.15
C ARG A 206 -7.72 -12.35 -6.85
N ALA A 207 -7.52 -11.47 -7.83
CA ALA A 207 -8.16 -10.17 -7.76
C ALA A 207 -9.67 -10.37 -7.86
N GLN A 208 -10.42 -9.51 -7.21
CA GLN A 208 -11.88 -9.54 -7.35
C GLN A 208 -12.33 -9.34 -8.82
N ALA A 209 -11.51 -8.63 -9.62
CA ALA A 209 -11.71 -8.47 -11.06
C ALA A 209 -11.29 -9.70 -11.89
N SER A 210 -10.71 -10.76 -11.29
CA SER A 210 -10.31 -11.95 -12.03
C SER A 210 -11.52 -12.76 -12.45
N PRO A 211 -11.52 -13.37 -13.66
CA PRO A 211 -12.60 -14.23 -14.10
C PRO A 211 -12.86 -15.38 -13.11
N ALA A 212 -14.12 -15.73 -12.89
CA ALA A 212 -14.51 -16.82 -11.99
C ALA A 212 -13.91 -18.18 -12.44
N GLU A 213 -13.83 -18.39 -13.74
CA GLU A 213 -13.18 -19.55 -14.35
C GLU A 213 -11.92 -19.14 -15.13
N ARG A 214 -10.89 -19.99 -15.12
CA ARG A 214 -9.69 -19.73 -15.92
C ARG A 214 -10.05 -19.79 -17.41
N PRO A 215 -9.63 -18.78 -18.21
CA PRO A 215 -9.75 -18.86 -19.66
C PRO A 215 -9.14 -20.17 -20.18
N GLY A 216 -9.89 -20.94 -20.97
CA GLY A 216 -9.46 -22.22 -21.51
C GLY A 216 -9.59 -23.43 -20.56
N ALA A 217 -10.22 -23.29 -19.39
CA ALA A 217 -10.44 -24.43 -18.48
C ALA A 217 -11.26 -25.57 -19.12
N GLY A 218 -12.17 -25.23 -20.06
CA GLY A 218 -12.95 -26.18 -20.84
C GLY A 218 -12.15 -26.91 -21.93
N LEU A 219 -11.09 -26.30 -22.47
CA LEU A 219 -10.30 -26.89 -23.56
C LEU A 219 -9.50 -28.13 -23.12
N ARG A 220 -9.06 -28.18 -21.87
CA ARG A 220 -8.36 -29.34 -21.32
C ARG A 220 -9.26 -30.58 -21.16
N LYS A 221 -10.54 -30.38 -20.95
CA LYS A 221 -11.52 -31.49 -20.83
C LYS A 221 -11.84 -32.12 -22.19
N SER A 222 -11.79 -31.35 -23.28
CA SER A 222 -12.09 -31.86 -24.63
C SER A 222 -10.91 -32.56 -25.33
N LEU A 223 -9.68 -32.40 -24.83
CA LEU A 223 -8.49 -33.02 -25.39
C LEU A 223 -8.16 -34.39 -24.75
N LEU A 224 -8.92 -34.83 -23.75
CA LEU A 224 -8.73 -36.07 -23.02
C LEU A 224 -9.86 -37.11 -23.29
N HIS A 225 -10.68 -36.85 -24.33
CA HIS A 225 -11.70 -37.82 -24.81
C HIS A 225 -11.47 -38.19 -26.25
#